data_0969bcd12cc43020e1ca866072d18b38
#
_entry.id   0969bcd12cc43020e1ca866072d18b38
#
_cell.length_a   1.000
_cell.length_b   1.000
_cell.length_c   1.000
_cell.angle_alpha   90.00
_cell.angle_beta   90.00
_cell.angle_gamma   90.00
#
_symmetry.space_group_name_H-M   'P 1'
#
loop_
_entity.id
_entity.type
_entity.pdbx_description
1 polymer ?
#
loop_
_entity_poly.entity_id
_entity_poly.type
_entity_poly.pdbx_seq_one_letter_code
_entity_poly.pdbx_strand_id
1 'polypeptide(L)'
;QEQAFTRLFLDLLSEAGETENTTVAYDEKDFGTKKTHKINGYAISDNYETVDLFITIYKQEETIPVIYKKDIDQAVTRITNFFRKSTYNNYEEDVAESSPIFEFAHTLGSYQELKDNLVRVNAFILTNGEYKGEIPQSVSLNGNKIFYRILDINYLFQISEESRVPIEIDF
;
A
#
# COMPACT_ATOMS: atom_id res chain seq x y z
N GLN A 1 -2.10 -0.74 -16.33
CA GLN A 1 -1.53 -2.05 -15.99
C GLN A 1 -1.10 -2.15 -14.52
N GLU A 2 -0.59 -1.06 -13.96
CA GLU A 2 -0.24 -1.03 -12.54
C GLU A 2 -1.44 -1.37 -11.65
N GLN A 3 -2.60 -0.80 -11.94
CA GLN A 3 -3.81 -1.05 -11.16
C GLN A 3 -4.33 -2.47 -11.34
N ALA A 4 -4.25 -3.03 -12.54
CA ALA A 4 -4.62 -4.42 -12.78
C ALA A 4 -3.71 -5.37 -12.00
N PHE A 5 -2.41 -5.09 -11.98
CA PHE A 5 -1.44 -5.85 -11.20
C PHE A 5 -1.74 -5.74 -9.70
N THR A 6 -2.02 -4.54 -9.21
CA THR A 6 -2.38 -4.32 -7.82
C THR A 6 -3.60 -5.14 -7.43
N ARG A 7 -4.64 -5.12 -8.26
CA ARG A 7 -5.87 -5.88 -8.00
C ARG A 7 -5.59 -7.38 -7.92
N LEU A 8 -4.81 -7.90 -8.87
CA LEU A 8 -4.44 -9.32 -8.85
C LEU A 8 -3.70 -9.67 -7.56
N PHE A 9 -2.71 -8.86 -7.18
CA PHE A 9 -1.92 -9.13 -5.98
C PHE A 9 -2.79 -9.11 -4.72
N LEU A 10 -3.67 -8.11 -4.60
CA LEU A 10 -4.56 -7.99 -3.44
C LEU A 10 -5.56 -9.14 -3.38
N ASP A 11 -6.08 -9.58 -4.51
CA ASP A 11 -6.99 -10.74 -4.56
C ASP A 11 -6.28 -12.00 -4.06
N LEU A 12 -5.03 -12.23 -4.49
CA LEU A 12 -4.25 -13.39 -4.05
C LEU A 12 -3.88 -13.31 -2.55
N LEU A 13 -3.56 -12.12 -2.05
CA LEU A 13 -3.30 -11.94 -0.62
C LEU A 13 -4.55 -12.23 0.21
N SER A 14 -5.72 -11.83 -0.25
CA SER A 14 -6.99 -12.13 0.41
C SER A 14 -7.29 -13.62 0.40
N GLU A 15 -7.09 -14.29 -0.73
CA GLU A 15 -7.25 -15.74 -0.87
C GLU A 15 -6.30 -16.50 0.07
N ALA A 16 -5.08 -16.00 0.24
CA ALA A 16 -4.07 -16.59 1.13
C ALA A 16 -4.32 -16.28 2.61
N GLY A 17 -5.33 -15.46 2.93
CA GLY A 17 -5.62 -15.06 4.30
C GLY A 17 -4.64 -14.04 4.89
N GLU A 18 -3.81 -13.42 4.05
CA GLU A 18 -2.81 -12.44 4.50
C GLU A 18 -3.43 -11.07 4.77
N THR A 19 -4.50 -10.73 4.06
CA THR A 19 -5.23 -9.48 4.24
C THR A 19 -6.71 -9.73 4.11
N GLU A 20 -7.52 -8.82 4.64
CA GLU A 20 -8.98 -8.85 4.51
C GLU A 20 -9.50 -7.43 4.27
N ASN A 21 -10.67 -7.32 3.64
CA ASN A 21 -11.34 -6.03 3.39
C ASN A 21 -10.51 -5.06 2.55
N THR A 22 -9.75 -5.58 1.57
CA THR A 22 -8.92 -4.73 0.72
C THR A 22 -9.75 -3.94 -0.29
N THR A 23 -9.35 -2.70 -0.50
CA THR A 23 -9.92 -1.81 -1.51
C THR A 23 -8.80 -1.30 -2.41
N VAL A 24 -8.96 -1.47 -3.72
CA VAL A 24 -8.04 -0.87 -4.69
C VAL A 24 -8.46 0.58 -4.90
N ALA A 25 -7.59 1.52 -4.57
CA ALA A 25 -7.84 2.94 -4.75
C ALA A 25 -6.50 3.64 -5.00
N TYR A 26 -6.36 4.18 -6.19
CA TYR A 26 -5.13 4.86 -6.58
C TYR A 26 -5.24 6.34 -6.29
N ASP A 27 -4.20 6.89 -5.67
CA ASP A 27 -4.03 8.33 -5.49
C ASP A 27 -2.55 8.67 -5.52
N GLU A 28 -2.20 9.70 -6.29
CA GLU A 28 -0.83 10.19 -6.37
C GLU A 28 -0.87 11.71 -6.45
N LYS A 29 -0.18 12.38 -5.54
CA LYS A 29 -0.12 13.84 -5.48
C LYS A 29 1.30 14.30 -5.25
N ASP A 30 1.62 15.44 -5.85
CA ASP A 30 2.88 16.13 -5.68
C ASP A 30 2.63 17.49 -5.04
N PHE A 31 3.01 17.62 -3.76
CA PHE A 31 2.89 18.87 -3.01
C PHE A 31 4.22 19.63 -2.95
N GLY A 32 5.15 19.32 -3.86
CA GLY A 32 6.50 19.89 -3.90
C GLY A 32 7.56 18.90 -3.44
N THR A 33 8.80 19.36 -3.37
CA THR A 33 9.95 18.52 -3.04
C THR A 33 9.74 17.79 -1.70
N LYS A 34 9.91 16.47 -1.69
CA LYS A 34 9.78 15.59 -0.53
C LYS A 34 8.35 15.44 0.03
N LYS A 35 7.34 15.98 -0.66
CA LYS A 35 5.94 15.88 -0.22
C LYS A 35 5.06 15.07 -1.16
N THR A 36 5.66 14.41 -2.13
CA THR A 36 4.93 13.53 -3.04
C THR A 36 4.40 12.33 -2.27
N HIS A 37 3.15 11.96 -2.50
CA HIS A 37 2.59 10.73 -1.96
C HIS A 37 1.96 9.86 -3.03
N LYS A 38 1.87 8.58 -2.74
CA LYS A 38 1.20 7.61 -3.59
C LYS A 38 0.64 6.48 -2.75
N ILE A 39 -0.52 5.99 -3.15
CA ILE A 39 -1.15 4.79 -2.61
C ILE A 39 -1.86 4.06 -3.75
N ASN A 40 -1.92 2.74 -3.68
CA ASN A 40 -2.62 1.91 -4.67
C ASN A 40 -3.78 1.11 -4.08
N GLY A 41 -3.83 0.98 -2.77
CA GLY A 41 -4.90 0.27 -2.11
C GLY A 41 -4.77 0.35 -0.60
N TYR A 42 -5.81 -0.09 0.09
CA TYR A 42 -5.83 -0.07 1.55
C TYR A 42 -6.76 -1.14 2.11
N ALA A 43 -6.62 -1.40 3.41
CA ALA A 43 -7.56 -2.22 4.16
C ALA A 43 -7.62 -1.71 5.60
N ILE A 44 -8.79 -1.81 6.20
CA ILE A 44 -9.01 -1.50 7.61
C ILE A 44 -9.66 -2.74 8.23
N SER A 45 -9.09 -3.22 9.35
CA SER A 45 -9.69 -4.36 10.06
C SER A 45 -11.06 -4.00 10.64
N ASP A 46 -11.94 -5.00 10.81
CA ASP A 46 -13.29 -4.77 11.31
C ASP A 46 -13.32 -4.14 12.70
N ASN A 47 -12.31 -4.42 13.54
CA ASN A 47 -12.19 -3.84 14.88
C ASN A 47 -11.41 -2.52 14.91
N TYR A 48 -11.02 -1.98 13.75
CA TYR A 48 -10.26 -0.73 13.62
C TYR A 48 -8.90 -0.74 14.34
N GLU A 49 -8.33 -1.90 14.60
CA GLU A 49 -7.03 -2.02 15.25
C GLU A 49 -5.87 -1.99 14.27
N THR A 50 -6.11 -2.34 13.02
CA THR A 50 -5.07 -2.46 11.99
C THR A 50 -5.47 -1.72 10.72
N VAL A 51 -4.51 -0.97 10.17
CA VAL A 51 -4.62 -0.36 8.84
C VAL A 51 -3.50 -0.93 7.97
N ASP A 52 -3.87 -1.41 6.80
CA ASP A 52 -2.93 -1.86 5.77
C ASP A 52 -2.93 -0.85 4.62
N LEU A 53 -1.74 -0.43 4.22
CA LEU A 53 -1.51 0.48 3.11
C LEU A 53 -0.75 -0.27 2.02
N PHE A 54 -1.14 -0.09 0.76
CA PHE A 54 -0.49 -0.78 -0.37
C PHE A 54 0.01 0.24 -1.38
N ILE A 55 1.29 0.13 -1.73
CA ILE A 55 1.89 0.91 -2.80
C ILE A 55 2.56 -0.05 -3.78
N THR A 56 2.36 0.17 -5.07
CA THR A 56 2.85 -0.72 -6.12
C THR A 56 3.99 -0.06 -6.88
N ILE A 57 5.08 -0.81 -7.07
CA ILE A 57 6.16 -0.49 -7.99
C ILE A 57 5.99 -1.40 -9.20
N TYR A 58 5.54 -0.84 -10.32
CA TYR A 58 5.31 -1.61 -11.54
C TYR A 58 6.22 -1.11 -12.64
N LYS A 59 7.07 -2.00 -13.16
CA LYS A 59 7.96 -1.68 -14.27
C LYS A 59 7.54 -2.50 -15.48
N GLN A 60 7.32 -1.81 -16.60
CA GLN A 60 6.95 -2.46 -17.86
C GLN A 60 8.22 -2.85 -18.60
N GLU A 61 8.62 -4.10 -18.44
CA GLU A 61 9.82 -4.67 -19.06
C GLU A 61 9.50 -6.07 -19.61
N GLU A 62 10.27 -6.53 -20.60
CA GLU A 62 10.08 -7.85 -21.21
C GLU A 62 10.49 -8.99 -20.29
N THR A 63 11.40 -8.74 -19.38
CA THR A 63 11.86 -9.70 -18.38
C THR A 63 11.44 -9.25 -17.00
N ILE A 64 11.63 -10.11 -15.98
CA ILE A 64 11.35 -9.74 -14.60
C ILE A 64 12.24 -8.58 -14.20
N PRO A 65 11.67 -7.40 -13.85
CA PRO A 65 12.47 -6.23 -13.48
C PRO A 65 13.29 -6.47 -12.23
N VAL A 66 14.44 -5.81 -12.16
CA VAL A 66 15.21 -5.71 -10.92
C VAL A 66 14.77 -4.45 -10.18
N ILE A 67 14.46 -4.61 -8.91
CA ILE A 67 14.07 -3.51 -8.05
C ILE A 67 15.28 -3.13 -7.20
N TYR A 68 15.58 -1.84 -7.15
CA TYR A 68 16.74 -1.32 -6.44
C TYR A 68 16.32 -0.66 -5.13
N LYS A 69 17.29 -0.47 -4.23
CA LYS A 69 17.05 0.22 -2.97
C LYS A 69 16.39 1.59 -3.17
N LYS A 70 16.80 2.33 -4.19
CA LYS A 70 16.20 3.65 -4.49
C LYS A 70 14.72 3.57 -4.80
N ASP A 71 14.28 2.49 -5.48
CA ASP A 71 12.86 2.29 -5.79
C ASP A 71 12.07 2.05 -4.50
N ILE A 72 12.63 1.25 -3.61
CA ILE A 72 12.01 0.97 -2.32
C ILE A 72 11.96 2.23 -1.45
N ASP A 73 13.07 2.98 -1.35
CA ASP A 73 13.13 4.21 -0.57
C ASP A 73 12.09 5.23 -1.05
N GLN A 74 11.91 5.34 -2.37
CA GLN A 74 10.90 6.22 -2.94
C GLN A 74 9.49 5.76 -2.57
N ALA A 75 9.21 4.46 -2.66
CA ALA A 75 7.90 3.92 -2.29
C ALA A 75 7.61 4.13 -0.80
N VAL A 76 8.59 3.89 0.06
CA VAL A 76 8.48 4.12 1.51
C VAL A 76 8.14 5.59 1.78
N THR A 77 8.86 6.50 1.16
CA THR A 77 8.62 7.95 1.33
C THR A 77 7.20 8.31 0.90
N ARG A 78 6.77 7.84 -0.26
CA ARG A 78 5.45 8.18 -0.82
C ARG A 78 4.30 7.64 0.01
N ILE A 79 4.35 6.39 0.43
CA ILE A 79 3.27 5.80 1.22
C ILE A 79 3.23 6.38 2.63
N THR A 80 4.38 6.65 3.22
CA THR A 80 4.47 7.28 4.53
C THR A 80 3.93 8.71 4.49
N ASN A 81 4.23 9.45 3.42
CA ASN A 81 3.68 10.80 3.24
C ASN A 81 2.17 10.79 3.10
N PHE A 82 1.61 9.79 2.41
CA PHE A 82 0.15 9.65 2.31
C PHE A 82 -0.46 9.48 3.70
N PHE A 83 0.08 8.57 4.50
CA PHE A 83 -0.43 8.32 5.84
C PHE A 83 -0.33 9.56 6.72
N ARG A 84 0.83 10.24 6.69
CA ARG A 84 1.06 11.44 7.48
C ARG A 84 0.09 12.56 7.11
N LYS A 85 -0.06 12.82 5.82
CA LYS A 85 -0.95 13.89 5.33
C LYS A 85 -2.40 13.59 5.66
N SER A 86 -2.85 12.35 5.44
CA SER A 86 -4.24 11.96 5.65
C SER A 86 -4.60 11.93 7.13
N THR A 87 -3.72 11.40 7.97
CA THR A 87 -4.00 11.21 9.39
C THR A 87 -3.82 12.50 10.20
N TYR A 88 -2.81 13.30 9.87
CA TYR A 88 -2.42 14.43 10.73
C TYR A 88 -2.53 15.80 10.08
N ASN A 89 -2.67 15.89 8.76
CA ASN A 89 -2.61 17.16 8.04
C ASN A 89 -3.82 17.40 7.13
N ASN A 90 -4.98 16.81 7.48
CA ASN A 90 -6.27 17.08 6.87
C ASN A 90 -6.31 16.92 5.34
N TYR A 91 -5.69 15.86 4.82
CA TYR A 91 -5.72 15.62 3.37
C TYR A 91 -7.15 15.50 2.84
N GLU A 92 -8.10 15.06 3.65
CA GLU A 92 -9.51 14.96 3.26
C GLU A 92 -10.10 16.27 2.72
N GLU A 93 -9.57 17.42 3.19
CA GLU A 93 -10.02 18.73 2.73
C GLU A 93 -9.51 19.07 1.31
N ASP A 94 -8.43 18.41 0.88
CA ASP A 94 -7.81 18.63 -0.42
C ASP A 94 -8.29 17.64 -1.50
N VAL A 95 -9.11 16.66 -1.12
CA VAL A 95 -9.57 15.59 -2.01
C VAL A 95 -11.02 15.78 -2.36
N ALA A 96 -11.37 15.63 -3.64
CA ALA A 96 -12.77 15.67 -4.06
C ALA A 96 -13.54 14.47 -3.46
N GLU A 97 -14.76 14.71 -3.00
CA GLU A 97 -15.62 13.67 -2.42
C GLU A 97 -15.87 12.51 -3.40
N SER A 98 -15.81 12.78 -4.70
CA SER A 98 -15.96 11.75 -5.74
C SER A 98 -14.70 10.91 -5.98
N SER A 99 -13.58 11.28 -5.39
CA SER A 99 -12.33 10.53 -5.54
C SER A 99 -12.41 9.17 -4.84
N PRO A 100 -11.86 8.10 -5.45
CA PRO A 100 -11.81 6.78 -4.81
C PRO A 100 -11.09 6.76 -3.46
N ILE A 101 -10.19 7.71 -3.21
CA ILE A 101 -9.42 7.76 -1.97
C ILE A 101 -10.06 8.61 -0.88
N PHE A 102 -11.12 9.37 -1.21
CA PHE A 102 -11.72 10.32 -0.27
C PHE A 102 -12.16 9.65 1.03
N GLU A 103 -12.89 8.54 0.91
CA GLU A 103 -13.44 7.85 2.07
C GLU A 103 -12.35 7.39 3.02
N PHE A 104 -11.25 6.87 2.49
CA PHE A 104 -10.12 6.44 3.30
C PHE A 104 -9.40 7.63 3.95
N ALA A 105 -9.15 8.69 3.19
CA ALA A 105 -8.54 9.91 3.74
C ALA A 105 -9.39 10.51 4.86
N HIS A 106 -10.71 10.53 4.68
CA HIS A 106 -11.64 10.98 5.71
C HIS A 106 -11.60 10.09 6.95
N THR A 107 -11.61 8.77 6.76
CA THR A 107 -11.54 7.82 7.88
C THR A 107 -10.25 7.99 8.69
N LEU A 108 -9.11 8.11 8.01
CA LEU A 108 -7.82 8.32 8.68
C LEU A 108 -7.77 9.64 9.43
N GLY A 109 -8.36 10.69 8.86
CA GLY A 109 -8.29 12.03 9.41
C GLY A 109 -9.31 12.34 10.48
N SER A 110 -10.50 11.75 10.40
CA SER A 110 -11.65 12.20 11.20
C SER A 110 -12.44 11.11 11.91
N TYR A 111 -12.21 9.83 11.62
CA TYR A 111 -13.01 8.79 12.25
C TYR A 111 -12.47 8.43 13.63
N GLN A 112 -13.21 8.82 14.67
CA GLN A 112 -12.75 8.72 16.06
C GLN A 112 -12.52 7.27 16.49
N GLU A 113 -13.37 6.33 16.07
CA GLU A 113 -13.23 4.92 16.44
C GLU A 113 -11.89 4.34 15.94
N LEU A 114 -11.45 4.73 14.75
CA LEU A 114 -10.14 4.32 14.24
C LEU A 114 -9.02 4.94 15.09
N LYS A 115 -9.13 6.23 15.41
CA LYS A 115 -8.12 6.91 16.23
C LYS A 115 -7.98 6.28 17.60
N ASP A 116 -9.10 5.84 18.20
CA ASP A 116 -9.11 5.24 19.52
C ASP A 116 -8.57 3.81 19.54
N ASN A 117 -8.76 3.05 18.46
CA ASN A 117 -8.48 1.61 18.43
C ASN A 117 -7.23 1.24 17.65
N LEU A 118 -6.68 2.12 16.83
CA LEU A 118 -5.55 1.78 15.95
C LEU A 118 -4.30 1.42 16.76
N VAL A 119 -3.79 0.20 16.55
CA VAL A 119 -2.57 -0.29 17.21
C VAL A 119 -1.47 -0.62 16.22
N ARG A 120 -1.79 -0.86 14.95
CA ARG A 120 -0.79 -1.27 13.97
C ARG A 120 -1.09 -0.73 12.57
N VAL A 121 -0.05 -0.19 11.94
CA VAL A 121 -0.09 0.21 10.53
C VAL A 121 0.95 -0.60 9.78
N ASN A 122 0.51 -1.32 8.74
CA ASN A 122 1.38 -2.06 7.86
C ASN A 122 1.41 -1.38 6.50
N ALA A 123 2.58 -1.14 5.95
CA ALA A 123 2.76 -0.64 4.61
C ALA A 123 3.38 -1.73 3.74
N PHE A 124 2.62 -2.19 2.75
CA PHE A 124 3.05 -3.24 1.83
C PHE A 124 3.51 -2.61 0.53
N ILE A 125 4.73 -2.92 0.13
CA ILE A 125 5.28 -2.52 -1.16
C ILE A 125 5.16 -3.72 -2.08
N LEU A 126 4.25 -3.63 -3.05
CA LEU A 126 4.00 -4.68 -4.03
C LEU A 126 4.80 -4.38 -5.29
N THR A 127 5.40 -5.39 -5.91
CA THR A 127 6.11 -5.17 -7.16
C THR A 127 6.08 -6.39 -8.07
N ASN A 128 6.09 -6.13 -9.37
CA ASN A 128 6.27 -7.14 -10.40
C ASN A 128 7.74 -7.48 -10.65
N GLY A 129 8.64 -6.87 -9.90
CA GLY A 129 10.07 -7.12 -9.99
C GLY A 129 10.60 -7.98 -8.85
N GLU A 130 11.91 -8.23 -8.87
CA GLU A 130 12.61 -8.97 -7.83
C GLU A 130 13.47 -8.01 -7.01
N TYR A 131 13.34 -8.07 -5.70
CA TYR A 131 14.14 -7.27 -4.77
C TYR A 131 14.90 -8.16 -3.81
N LYS A 132 16.21 -7.97 -3.72
CA LYS A 132 17.11 -8.77 -2.86
C LYS A 132 17.75 -7.99 -1.73
N GLY A 133 17.32 -6.75 -1.50
CA GLY A 133 17.89 -5.91 -0.46
C GLY A 133 17.22 -6.06 0.89
N GLU A 134 17.58 -5.17 1.80
CA GLU A 134 17.05 -5.17 3.16
C GLU A 134 15.64 -4.58 3.22
N ILE A 135 14.87 -5.03 4.21
CA ILE A 135 13.54 -4.48 4.50
C ILE A 135 13.71 -3.15 5.24
N PRO A 136 12.98 -2.10 4.84
CA PRO A 136 13.03 -0.81 5.54
C PRO A 136 12.66 -0.97 7.02
N GLN A 137 13.34 -0.20 7.87
CA GLN A 137 13.02 -0.18 9.30
C GLN A 137 11.69 0.52 9.54
N SER A 138 10.95 0.06 10.56
CA SER A 138 9.72 0.71 10.97
C SER A 138 9.99 2.15 11.43
N VAL A 139 8.99 3.01 11.24
CA VAL A 139 9.05 4.41 11.70
C VAL A 139 7.90 4.69 12.64
N SER A 140 8.10 5.65 13.54
CA SER A 140 7.04 6.12 14.45
C SER A 140 6.61 7.51 14.04
N LEU A 141 5.29 7.69 13.86
CA LEU A 141 4.66 8.97 13.55
C LEU A 141 3.60 9.26 14.60
N ASN A 142 3.85 10.25 15.46
CA ASN A 142 2.87 10.72 16.45
C ASN A 142 2.21 9.57 17.25
N GLY A 143 3.00 8.59 17.66
CA GLY A 143 2.52 7.44 18.43
C GLY A 143 2.06 6.24 17.59
N ASN A 144 1.92 6.39 16.28
CA ASN A 144 1.62 5.28 15.38
C ASN A 144 2.90 4.75 14.76
N LYS A 145 3.08 3.44 14.81
CA LYS A 145 4.25 2.78 14.24
C LYS A 145 3.88 2.13 12.92
N ILE A 146 4.64 2.45 11.88
CA ILE A 146 4.45 1.89 10.54
C ILE A 146 5.50 0.83 10.29
N PHE A 147 5.04 -0.39 9.97
CA PHE A 147 5.89 -1.52 9.60
C PHE A 147 5.84 -1.70 8.10
N TYR A 148 6.99 -1.95 7.48
CA TYR A 148 7.08 -2.12 6.03
C TYR A 148 7.33 -3.58 5.67
N ARG A 149 6.65 -4.06 4.63
CA ARG A 149 6.90 -5.35 4.01
C ARG A 149 7.03 -5.18 2.51
N ILE A 150 7.95 -5.93 1.92
CA ILE A 150 8.14 -5.92 0.48
C ILE A 150 7.68 -7.27 -0.05
N LEU A 151 6.67 -7.25 -0.91
CA LEU A 151 6.11 -8.44 -1.54
C LEU A 151 6.41 -8.36 -3.02
N ASP A 152 7.42 -9.10 -3.45
CA ASP A 152 7.89 -9.07 -4.83
C ASP A 152 7.27 -10.17 -5.69
N ILE A 153 7.74 -10.32 -6.92
CA ILE A 153 7.19 -11.29 -7.85
C ILE A 153 7.35 -12.73 -7.34
N ASN A 154 8.41 -13.02 -6.60
CA ASN A 154 8.62 -14.36 -6.04
C ASN A 154 7.57 -14.68 -4.98
N TYR A 155 7.22 -13.70 -4.15
CA TYR A 155 6.16 -13.87 -3.18
C TYR A 155 4.81 -14.07 -3.88
N LEU A 156 4.56 -13.31 -4.94
CA LEU A 156 3.34 -13.44 -5.74
C LEU A 156 3.19 -14.87 -6.28
N PHE A 157 4.25 -15.42 -6.86
CA PHE A 157 4.23 -16.79 -7.37
C PHE A 157 4.03 -17.81 -6.24
N GLN A 158 4.64 -17.59 -5.10
CA GLN A 158 4.50 -18.48 -3.96
C GLN A 158 3.04 -18.56 -3.48
N ILE A 159 2.39 -17.43 -3.28
CA ILE A 159 0.99 -17.41 -2.84
C ILE A 159 0.04 -17.91 -3.93
N SER A 160 0.37 -17.75 -5.20
CA SER A 160 -0.45 -18.26 -6.29
C SER A 160 -0.42 -19.80 -6.37
N GLU A 161 0.70 -20.41 -6.04
CA GLU A 161 0.81 -21.89 -5.98
C GLU A 161 -0.02 -22.46 -4.85
N GLU A 162 -0.16 -21.71 -3.76
CA GLU A 162 -0.97 -22.09 -2.59
C GLU A 162 -2.45 -21.76 -2.79
N SER A 163 -2.76 -20.90 -3.76
CA SER A 163 -4.11 -20.46 -4.09
C SER A 163 -4.68 -21.28 -5.24
N ARG A 164 -6.01 -21.33 -5.34
CA ARG A 164 -6.71 -21.96 -6.45
C ARG A 164 -6.94 -21.00 -7.63
N VAL A 165 -6.44 -19.77 -7.53
CA VAL A 165 -6.59 -18.76 -8.58
C VAL A 165 -5.38 -18.86 -9.51
N PRO A 166 -5.58 -19.24 -10.80
CA PRO A 166 -4.46 -19.27 -11.76
C PRO A 166 -3.99 -17.84 -12.07
N ILE A 167 -2.66 -17.67 -12.14
CA ILE A 167 -2.07 -16.42 -12.59
C ILE A 167 -1.86 -16.47 -14.08
N GLU A 168 -2.45 -15.50 -14.80
CA GLU A 168 -2.06 -15.21 -16.17
C GLU A 168 -1.00 -14.10 -16.11
N ILE A 169 0.19 -14.42 -16.63
CA ILE A 169 1.36 -13.56 -16.50
C ILE A 169 1.43 -12.46 -17.57
N ASP A 170 0.42 -12.28 -18.37
CA ASP A 170 0.34 -11.25 -19.39
C ASP A 170 -0.17 -9.92 -18.78
N PHE A 171 0.73 -9.26 -18.11
CA PHE A 171 0.41 -7.94 -17.57
C PHE A 171 0.63 -6.85 -18.61
#